data_23cd227fe67949b8d83e2e4453652d5e
#
_entry.id   23cd227fe67949b8d83e2e4453652d5e
#
_cell.length_a   1.000
_cell.length_b   1.000
_cell.length_c   1.000
_cell.angle_alpha   90.00
_cell.angle_beta   90.00
_cell.angle_gamma   90.00
#
_symmetry.space_group_name_H-M   'P 1'
#
loop_
_entity.id
_entity.type
_entity.pdbx_description
1 polymer ?
#
loop_
_entity_poly.entity_id
_entity_poly.type
_entity_poly.pdbx_seq_one_letter_code
_entity_poly.pdbx_strand_id
1 'polypeptide(L)'
;MHEVRRATDADRGQVATTLGRAFADDPVLRWLAAPDDGRYARTGPRAFDALLRVTYMPKAEVYMTADGNAAVVWVPPDSWKAPVSHTFKLLPPYLRLSGRRIGRLLKLVTAMEKRHARADEPHWYIPFIGTDPAYQSKGLGSALLAHVLARAD
;
A
#
# COMPACT_ATOMS: atom_id res chain seq x y z
N MET A 1 7.08 19.78 13.80
CA MET A 1 7.43 18.35 13.62
C MET A 1 6.11 17.58 13.55
N HIS A 2 5.87 16.76 12.52
CA HIS A 2 4.63 16.01 12.41
C HIS A 2 4.70 14.79 13.32
N GLU A 3 3.66 14.59 14.13
CA GLU A 3 3.54 13.40 14.97
C GLU A 3 3.23 12.19 14.09
N VAL A 4 4.01 11.13 14.27
CA VAL A 4 3.84 9.84 13.58
C VAL A 4 3.52 8.77 14.62
N ARG A 5 2.51 7.98 14.37
CA ARG A 5 2.11 6.88 15.24
C ARG A 5 1.86 5.59 14.48
N ARG A 6 1.90 4.47 15.17
CA ARG A 6 1.48 3.19 14.60
C ARG A 6 -0.03 3.18 14.37
N ALA A 7 -0.44 2.72 13.21
CA ALA A 7 -1.84 2.52 12.88
C ALA A 7 -2.36 1.22 13.52
N THR A 8 -3.59 1.28 13.99
CA THR A 8 -4.34 0.14 14.52
C THR A 8 -5.38 -0.35 13.52
N ASP A 9 -6.07 -1.45 13.83
CA ASP A 9 -7.18 -1.94 12.98
C ASP A 9 -8.32 -0.90 12.83
N ALA A 10 -8.53 -0.05 13.83
CA ALA A 10 -9.50 1.04 13.76
C ALA A 10 -9.10 2.12 12.73
N ASP A 11 -7.81 2.32 12.50
CA ASP A 11 -7.26 3.31 11.56
C ASP A 11 -7.23 2.79 10.12
N ARG A 12 -7.44 1.49 9.90
CA ARG A 12 -7.27 0.85 8.59
C ARG A 12 -8.04 1.55 7.47
N GLY A 13 -9.29 1.91 7.73
CA GLY A 13 -10.12 2.62 6.76
C GLY A 13 -9.56 3.99 6.36
N GLN A 14 -9.02 4.75 7.32
CA GLN A 14 -8.35 6.02 7.07
C GLN A 14 -7.07 5.81 6.27
N VAL A 15 -6.21 4.89 6.66
CA VAL A 15 -4.98 4.54 5.93
C VAL A 15 -5.30 4.13 4.49
N ALA A 16 -6.31 3.28 4.29
CA ALA A 16 -6.74 2.85 2.97
C ALA A 16 -7.23 4.01 2.09
N THR A 17 -7.96 4.94 2.67
CA THR A 17 -8.45 6.14 1.97
C THR A 17 -7.30 7.05 1.58
N THR A 18 -6.37 7.30 2.50
CA THR A 18 -5.19 8.15 2.28
C THR A 18 -4.30 7.56 1.18
N LEU A 19 -3.97 6.27 1.25
CA LEU A 19 -3.18 5.60 0.21
C LEU A 19 -3.96 5.56 -1.12
N GLY A 20 -5.25 5.25 -1.10
CA GLY A 20 -6.08 5.25 -2.31
C GLY A 20 -6.06 6.59 -3.03
N ARG A 21 -6.11 7.71 -2.30
CA ARG A 21 -6.02 9.06 -2.87
C ARG A 21 -4.59 9.40 -3.33
N ALA A 22 -3.60 9.07 -2.52
CA ALA A 22 -2.19 9.32 -2.84
C ALA A 22 -1.76 8.65 -4.16
N PHE A 23 -2.31 7.47 -4.45
CA PHE A 23 -1.99 6.70 -5.66
C PHE A 23 -3.00 6.86 -6.80
N ALA A 24 -3.94 7.81 -6.72
CA ALA A 24 -4.95 8.01 -7.75
C ALA A 24 -4.37 8.34 -9.13
N ASP A 25 -3.25 9.07 -9.15
CA ASP A 25 -2.55 9.45 -10.38
C ASP A 25 -1.29 8.61 -10.64
N ASP A 26 -1.05 7.56 -9.84
CA ASP A 26 0.09 6.67 -10.05
C ASP A 26 -0.04 5.93 -11.39
N PRO A 27 0.98 5.99 -12.27
CA PRO A 27 0.91 5.42 -13.61
C PRO A 27 0.75 3.90 -13.60
N VAL A 28 1.29 3.19 -12.60
CA VAL A 28 1.16 1.74 -12.48
C VAL A 28 -0.27 1.37 -12.08
N LEU A 29 -0.83 2.06 -11.09
CA LEU A 29 -2.22 1.81 -10.68
C LEU A 29 -3.22 2.23 -11.76
N ARG A 30 -2.98 3.32 -12.49
CA ARG A 30 -3.79 3.69 -13.67
C ARG A 30 -3.69 2.66 -14.79
N TRP A 31 -2.53 2.06 -14.98
CA TRP A 31 -2.36 0.98 -15.96
C TRP A 31 -3.09 -0.30 -15.53
N LEU A 32 -3.13 -0.60 -14.22
CA LEU A 32 -3.83 -1.75 -13.63
C LEU A 32 -5.35 -1.55 -13.61
N ALA A 33 -5.80 -0.36 -13.22
CA ALA A 33 -7.23 -0.06 -13.14
C ALA A 33 -7.90 -0.10 -14.52
N ALA A 34 -9.19 -0.39 -14.54
CA ALA A 34 -9.98 -0.26 -15.76
C ALA A 34 -10.01 1.21 -16.20
N PRO A 35 -10.18 1.49 -17.53
CA PRO A 35 -10.24 2.86 -18.02
C PRO A 35 -11.33 3.66 -17.35
N ASP A 36 -11.07 4.92 -17.25
CA ASP A 36 -11.65 5.86 -16.32
C ASP A 36 -13.12 6.21 -16.59
N ASP A 37 -13.94 5.81 -15.66
CA ASP A 37 -15.30 6.29 -15.44
C ASP A 37 -15.50 6.68 -13.95
N GLY A 38 -14.44 7.15 -13.27
CA GLY A 38 -14.40 7.37 -11.84
C GLY A 38 -14.36 6.08 -11.01
N ARG A 39 -14.12 4.94 -11.64
CA ARG A 39 -14.06 3.63 -10.99
C ARG A 39 -12.97 3.57 -9.93
N TYR A 40 -11.76 4.10 -10.23
CA TYR A 40 -10.66 4.09 -9.27
C TYR A 40 -11.00 4.84 -7.99
N ALA A 41 -11.64 6.00 -8.07
CA ALA A 41 -12.03 6.77 -6.88
C ALA A 41 -12.92 5.94 -5.93
N ARG A 42 -13.77 5.05 -6.46
CA ARG A 42 -14.64 4.18 -5.69
C ARG A 42 -13.97 2.88 -5.24
N THR A 43 -13.09 2.33 -6.07
CA THR A 43 -12.53 0.98 -5.86
C THR A 43 -11.12 0.97 -5.33
N GLY A 44 -10.32 2.01 -5.57
CA GLY A 44 -8.94 2.14 -5.09
C GLY A 44 -8.82 2.05 -3.58
N PRO A 45 -9.50 2.91 -2.80
CA PRO A 45 -9.48 2.82 -1.34
C PRO A 45 -9.95 1.46 -0.81
N ARG A 46 -10.94 0.83 -1.45
CA ARG A 46 -11.42 -0.51 -1.07
C ARG A 46 -10.41 -1.62 -1.37
N ALA A 47 -9.66 -1.49 -2.46
CA ALA A 47 -8.57 -2.40 -2.78
C ALA A 47 -7.43 -2.27 -1.76
N PHE A 48 -7.07 -1.04 -1.36
CA PHE A 48 -6.11 -0.80 -0.28
C PHE A 48 -6.60 -1.32 1.07
N ASP A 49 -7.87 -1.13 1.44
CA ASP A 49 -8.43 -1.69 2.68
C ASP A 49 -8.32 -3.21 2.71
N ALA A 50 -8.68 -3.88 1.63
CA ALA A 50 -8.56 -5.34 1.53
C ALA A 50 -7.10 -5.79 1.62
N LEU A 51 -6.18 -5.10 0.94
CA LEU A 51 -4.75 -5.39 0.94
C LEU A 51 -4.14 -5.19 2.34
N LEU A 52 -4.46 -4.10 3.01
CA LEU A 52 -4.05 -3.85 4.39
C LEU A 52 -4.55 -4.95 5.32
N ARG A 53 -5.85 -5.24 5.30
CA ARG A 53 -6.48 -6.24 6.16
C ARG A 53 -5.92 -7.64 5.96
N VAL A 54 -5.74 -8.06 4.70
CA VAL A 54 -5.37 -9.45 4.39
C VAL A 54 -3.87 -9.66 4.46
N THR A 55 -3.09 -8.66 4.04
CA THR A 55 -1.65 -8.86 3.81
C THR A 55 -0.78 -8.13 4.82
N TYR A 56 -1.05 -6.86 5.10
CA TYR A 56 -0.08 -6.03 5.82
C TYR A 56 -0.34 -5.89 7.32
N MET A 57 -1.56 -5.57 7.75
CA MET A 57 -1.87 -5.41 9.19
C MET A 57 -1.45 -6.60 10.05
N PRO A 58 -1.57 -7.88 9.58
CA PRO A 58 -1.17 -9.03 10.39
C PRO A 58 0.34 -9.22 10.57
N LYS A 59 1.19 -8.66 9.66
CA LYS A 59 2.62 -9.00 9.61
C LYS A 59 3.56 -7.82 9.39
N ALA A 60 3.06 -6.68 8.99
CA ALA A 60 3.83 -5.48 8.72
C ALA A 60 3.62 -4.43 9.81
N GLU A 61 4.48 -3.43 9.80
CA GLU A 61 4.30 -2.23 10.58
C GLU A 61 3.69 -1.14 9.71
N VAL A 62 2.52 -0.65 10.11
CA VAL A 62 1.84 0.44 9.40
C VAL A 62 1.88 1.67 10.29
N TYR A 63 2.42 2.76 9.76
CA TYR A 63 2.48 4.05 10.45
C TYR A 63 1.69 5.09 9.68
N MET A 64 1.18 6.07 10.41
CA MET A 64 0.46 7.19 9.85
C MET A 64 0.78 8.47 10.63
N THR A 65 0.59 9.61 10.00
CA THR A 65 0.58 10.89 10.72
C THR A 65 -0.66 10.99 11.61
N ALA A 66 -0.56 11.71 12.75
CA ALA A 66 -1.66 11.79 13.71
C ALA A 66 -2.96 12.31 13.10
N ASP A 67 -2.86 13.19 12.09
CA ASP A 67 -3.99 13.72 11.33
C ASP A 67 -4.53 12.77 10.24
N GLY A 68 -3.86 11.63 10.02
CA GLY A 68 -4.27 10.63 9.04
C GLY A 68 -4.00 10.97 7.57
N ASN A 69 -3.30 12.05 7.29
CA ASN A 69 -3.10 12.56 5.93
C ASN A 69 -1.93 11.93 5.17
N ALA A 70 -1.11 11.14 5.85
CA ALA A 70 -0.05 10.34 5.23
C ALA A 70 0.10 8.99 5.94
N ALA A 71 0.49 7.97 5.20
CA ALA A 71 0.70 6.63 5.72
C ALA A 71 1.84 5.90 5.01
N VAL A 72 2.48 4.97 5.72
CA VAL A 72 3.52 4.09 5.21
C VAL A 72 3.28 2.66 5.70
N VAL A 73 3.48 1.71 4.81
CA VAL A 73 3.52 0.28 5.13
C VAL A 73 4.98 -0.15 5.11
N TRP A 74 5.46 -0.74 6.19
CA TRP A 74 6.82 -1.17 6.35
C TRP A 74 6.87 -2.65 6.72
N VAL A 75 7.43 -3.46 5.82
CA VAL A 75 7.44 -4.92 5.92
C VAL A 75 8.81 -5.38 6.43
N PRO A 76 8.86 -6.11 7.54
CA PRO A 76 10.11 -6.64 8.06
C PRO A 76 10.74 -7.69 7.13
N PRO A 77 12.05 -7.94 7.26
CA PRO A 77 12.74 -8.98 6.52
C PRO A 77 11.98 -10.32 6.57
N ASP A 78 12.01 -11.07 5.47
CA ASP A 78 11.38 -12.39 5.30
C ASP A 78 9.83 -12.43 5.39
N SER A 79 9.19 -11.29 5.62
CA SER A 79 7.72 -11.19 5.72
C SER A 79 7.03 -10.76 4.43
N TRP A 80 7.75 -10.55 3.34
CA TRP A 80 7.20 -10.07 2.07
C TRP A 80 6.36 -11.14 1.33
N LYS A 81 6.64 -12.43 1.56
CA LYS A 81 5.89 -13.53 0.93
C LYS A 81 4.46 -13.57 1.45
N ALA A 82 3.50 -13.54 0.54
CA ALA A 82 2.09 -13.71 0.86
C ALA A 82 1.65 -15.15 0.60
N PRO A 83 0.90 -15.78 1.53
CA PRO A 83 0.32 -17.10 1.28
C PRO A 83 -0.63 -17.08 0.07
N VAL A 84 -0.72 -18.19 -0.66
CA VAL A 84 -1.63 -18.33 -1.82
C VAL A 84 -3.08 -18.04 -1.46
N SER A 85 -3.48 -18.33 -0.21
CA SER A 85 -4.82 -18.01 0.30
C SER A 85 -5.16 -16.50 0.24
N HIS A 86 -4.13 -15.63 0.30
CA HIS A 86 -4.32 -14.17 0.17
C HIS A 86 -4.77 -13.80 -1.25
N THR A 87 -4.29 -14.53 -2.27
CA THR A 87 -4.72 -14.30 -3.66
C THR A 87 -6.23 -14.48 -3.81
N PHE A 88 -6.80 -15.53 -3.22
CA PHE A 88 -8.25 -15.76 -3.27
C PHE A 88 -9.04 -14.69 -2.51
N LYS A 89 -8.54 -14.24 -1.36
CA LYS A 89 -9.19 -13.19 -0.56
C LYS A 89 -9.13 -11.81 -1.24
N LEU A 90 -8.07 -11.55 -1.99
CA LEU A 90 -7.85 -10.28 -2.68
C LEU A 90 -8.45 -10.24 -4.09
N LEU A 91 -8.78 -11.39 -4.67
CA LEU A 91 -9.32 -11.47 -6.02
C LEU A 91 -10.58 -10.62 -6.24
N PRO A 92 -11.63 -10.66 -5.37
CA PRO A 92 -12.82 -9.86 -5.58
C PRO A 92 -12.58 -8.34 -5.61
N PRO A 93 -11.86 -7.72 -4.65
CA PRO A 93 -11.56 -6.29 -4.71
C PRO A 93 -10.68 -5.93 -5.91
N TYR A 94 -9.75 -6.78 -6.30
CA TYR A 94 -8.91 -6.54 -7.46
C TYR A 94 -9.64 -6.69 -8.78
N LEU A 95 -10.59 -7.60 -8.89
CA LEU A 95 -11.48 -7.70 -10.05
C LEU A 95 -12.35 -6.44 -10.19
N ARG A 96 -12.81 -5.87 -9.08
CA ARG A 96 -13.56 -4.60 -9.10
C ARG A 96 -12.69 -3.43 -9.55
N LEU A 97 -11.41 -3.40 -9.13
CA LEU A 97 -10.45 -2.38 -9.53
C LEU A 97 -10.05 -2.52 -11.01
N SER A 98 -9.62 -3.71 -11.40
CA SER A 98 -8.94 -3.96 -12.69
C SER A 98 -9.91 -4.41 -13.79
N GLY A 99 -11.07 -4.96 -13.43
CA GLY A 99 -12.02 -5.52 -14.39
C GLY A 99 -11.33 -6.53 -15.32
N ARG A 100 -11.50 -6.33 -16.63
CA ARG A 100 -10.90 -7.20 -17.67
C ARG A 100 -9.36 -7.14 -17.70
N ARG A 101 -8.74 -6.21 -16.99
CA ARG A 101 -7.28 -6.04 -16.93
C ARG A 101 -6.60 -6.83 -15.81
N ILE A 102 -7.32 -7.71 -15.14
CA ILE A 102 -6.78 -8.52 -14.01
C ILE A 102 -5.48 -9.27 -14.39
N GLY A 103 -5.30 -9.66 -15.66
CA GLY A 103 -4.06 -10.26 -16.14
C GLY A 103 -2.82 -9.35 -16.00
N ARG A 104 -3.00 -8.01 -16.01
CA ARG A 104 -1.91 -7.05 -15.77
C ARG A 104 -1.45 -7.10 -14.32
N LEU A 105 -2.40 -7.20 -13.38
CA LEU A 105 -2.08 -7.34 -11.97
C LEU A 105 -1.27 -8.62 -11.71
N LEU A 106 -1.69 -9.74 -12.30
CA LEU A 106 -0.97 -11.01 -12.15
C LEU A 106 0.47 -10.91 -12.69
N LYS A 107 0.66 -10.27 -13.85
CA LYS A 107 1.99 -10.01 -14.41
C LYS A 107 2.85 -9.14 -13.48
N LEU A 108 2.27 -8.08 -12.92
CA LEU A 108 2.97 -7.18 -11.99
C LEU A 108 3.40 -7.93 -10.72
N VAL A 109 2.48 -8.64 -10.08
CA VAL A 109 2.77 -9.40 -8.85
C VAL A 109 3.90 -10.42 -9.10
N THR A 110 3.80 -11.19 -10.18
CA THR A 110 4.85 -12.15 -10.56
C THR A 110 6.20 -11.50 -10.82
N ALA A 111 6.21 -10.32 -11.46
CA ALA A 111 7.46 -9.58 -11.71
C ALA A 111 8.08 -9.06 -10.40
N MET A 112 7.26 -8.57 -9.48
CA MET A 112 7.71 -8.12 -8.15
C MET A 112 8.27 -9.28 -7.33
N GLU A 113 7.58 -10.43 -7.27
CA GLU A 113 8.05 -11.63 -6.57
C GLU A 113 9.40 -12.11 -7.10
N LYS A 114 9.56 -12.15 -8.42
CA LYS A 114 10.86 -12.52 -9.05
C LYS A 114 11.98 -11.55 -8.68
N ARG A 115 11.71 -10.28 -8.52
CA ARG A 115 12.73 -9.29 -8.10
C ARG A 115 13.09 -9.45 -6.63
N HIS A 116 12.11 -9.60 -5.75
CA HIS A 116 12.35 -9.86 -4.33
C HIS A 116 13.15 -11.15 -4.10
N ALA A 117 12.84 -12.22 -4.85
CA ALA A 117 13.55 -13.49 -4.75
C ALA A 117 15.04 -13.41 -5.15
N ARG A 118 15.46 -12.32 -5.79
CA ARG A 118 16.87 -12.08 -6.18
C ARG A 118 17.63 -11.19 -5.18
N ALA A 119 16.96 -10.67 -4.16
CA ALA A 119 17.62 -9.94 -3.10
C ALA A 119 18.33 -10.93 -2.18
N ASP A 120 19.66 -10.88 -2.16
CA ASP A 120 20.52 -11.87 -1.46
C ASP A 120 20.54 -11.67 0.05
N GLU A 121 20.11 -10.49 0.55
CA GLU A 121 20.16 -10.13 1.96
C GLU A 121 18.77 -9.81 2.52
N PRO A 122 18.48 -10.19 3.79
CA PRO A 122 17.29 -9.76 4.49
C PRO A 122 17.23 -8.23 4.55
N HIS A 123 16.14 -7.64 4.10
CA HIS A 123 15.97 -6.19 4.07
C HIS A 123 14.55 -5.78 4.45
N TRP A 124 14.43 -4.59 5.00
CA TRP A 124 13.15 -3.94 5.18
C TRP A 124 12.61 -3.45 3.85
N TYR A 125 11.30 -3.58 3.65
CA TYR A 125 10.65 -3.22 2.40
C TYR A 125 9.47 -2.27 2.63
N ILE A 126 9.41 -1.19 1.84
CA ILE A 126 8.30 -0.25 1.84
C ILE A 126 7.48 -0.46 0.54
N PRO A 127 6.40 -1.25 0.58
CA PRO A 127 5.54 -1.42 -0.59
C PRO A 127 4.75 -0.16 -0.92
N PHE A 128 4.33 0.59 0.09
CA PHE A 128 3.52 1.79 -0.08
C PHE A 128 3.92 2.87 0.93
N ILE A 129 4.11 4.07 0.43
CA ILE A 129 4.15 5.30 1.19
C ILE A 129 3.37 6.35 0.42
N GLY A 130 2.46 7.07 1.07
CA GLY A 130 1.63 8.04 0.38
C GLY A 130 1.14 9.15 1.30
N THR A 131 0.99 10.33 0.69
CA THR A 131 0.38 11.52 1.31
C THR A 131 -0.83 11.92 0.48
N ASP A 132 -1.96 12.17 1.12
CA ASP A 132 -3.16 12.70 0.46
C ASP A 132 -2.77 13.94 -0.37
N PRO A 133 -3.16 14.04 -1.65
CA PRO A 133 -2.78 15.13 -2.54
C PRO A 133 -3.05 16.53 -1.97
N ALA A 134 -4.11 16.70 -1.18
CA ALA A 134 -4.44 17.98 -0.54
C ALA A 134 -3.43 18.39 0.55
N TYR A 135 -2.58 17.49 1.00
CA TYR A 135 -1.62 17.69 2.10
C TYR A 135 -0.17 17.47 1.69
N GLN A 136 0.11 17.29 0.40
CA GLN A 136 1.47 17.18 -0.12
C GLN A 136 2.30 18.46 0.09
N SER A 137 3.61 18.33 -0.08
CA SER A 137 4.59 19.43 0.08
C SER A 137 4.67 20.05 1.49
N LYS A 138 4.10 19.36 2.50
CA LYS A 138 4.13 19.79 3.91
C LYS A 138 5.10 18.95 4.78
N GLY A 139 5.93 18.11 4.18
CA GLY A 139 6.92 17.29 4.90
C GLY A 139 6.38 16.02 5.56
N LEU A 140 5.09 15.65 5.34
CA LEU A 140 4.48 14.47 5.96
C LEU A 140 5.18 13.17 5.55
N GLY A 141 5.48 13.00 4.26
CA GLY A 141 6.21 11.84 3.77
C GLY A 141 7.64 11.73 4.35
N SER A 142 8.33 12.87 4.48
CA SER A 142 9.66 12.91 5.12
C SER A 142 9.60 12.54 6.59
N ALA A 143 8.55 12.96 7.32
CA ALA A 143 8.35 12.59 8.72
C ALA A 143 8.13 11.09 8.88
N LEU A 144 7.33 10.46 8.00
CA LEU A 144 7.12 9.02 7.98
C LEU A 144 8.42 8.26 7.70
N LEU A 145 9.18 8.69 6.68
CA LEU A 145 10.47 8.06 6.35
C LEU A 145 11.47 8.19 7.49
N ALA A 146 11.62 9.37 8.09
CA ALA A 146 12.51 9.56 9.22
C ALA A 146 12.14 8.63 10.40
N HIS A 147 10.84 8.46 10.66
CA HIS A 147 10.37 7.57 11.73
C HIS A 147 10.73 6.11 11.47
N VAL A 148 10.53 5.60 10.25
CA VAL A 148 10.81 4.19 9.94
C VAL A 148 12.33 3.92 9.81
N LEU A 149 13.10 4.86 9.25
CA LEU A 149 14.55 4.71 9.09
C LEU A 149 15.27 4.72 10.43
N ALA A 150 14.85 5.56 11.39
CA ALA A 150 15.41 5.58 12.75
C ALA A 150 15.23 4.25 13.50
N ARG A 151 14.43 3.32 12.98
CA ARG A 151 14.23 1.97 13.56
C ARG A 151 14.98 0.88 12.80
N ALA A 152 15.49 1.21 11.61
CA ALA A 152 16.27 0.28 10.79
C ALA A 152 17.76 0.27 11.14
N ASP A 153 18.24 1.35 11.79
CA ASP A 153 19.60 1.50 12.34
C ASP A 153 19.69 0.89 13.74
#